data_b0a6bb8246bfca698696b35d7785d410
#
_entry.id   b0a6bb8246bfca698696b35d7785d410
#
_cell.length_a   1.000
_cell.length_b   1.000
_cell.length_c   1.000
_cell.angle_alpha   90.00
_cell.angle_beta   90.00
_cell.angle_gamma   90.00
#
_symmetry.space_group_name_H-M   'P 1'
#
loop_
_entity.id
_entity.type
_entity.pdbx_description
1 polymer ?
#
loop_
_entity_poly.entity_id
_entity_poly.type
_entity_poly.pdbx_seq_one_letter_code
_entity_poly.pdbx_strand_id
1 'polypeptide(L)'
;MSTRTSNYKRTKYACYYAYLSMSSVFCLPPLLFMTFQDMYGISYTLLGTLVLINFCTQLTVDLIFSFFPKIFNIPKVIKVMPLLTSAGLLIYSLIPAFFPEYAYAGFVIGTIVFSVSAGLSEVLLSPVVAAIPSEHPDKDMSLLHSLYAWGVVSVVVFSSIFLKIFSTENWVYLTLFFAALPLIASYLFATSPIPPMNVAQSIASKGDKSRNKTLMLCVMCIFLGSAAENTMSNWVSSYMENALQLPKTIGDIFGMALFAVFLGLGRTFYAKYGKNITNTLIIGMIGSVACYLVAGLSGNIIFSLIACVLTGCCTSMLWPGTLILMEEKIPNPGVVAYALMAAGGDFGASVAPQLMGIVVDTVSANDKAMQFAQSLSLAPEQLGMKVGMLVAALFPLFGIILLLYVKKSSSETK
;
A
#
# COMPACT_ATOMS: atom_id res chain seq x y z
N MET A 1 -2.26 22.04 42.29
CA MET A 1 -3.20 21.40 41.32
C MET A 1 -2.57 20.12 40.83
N SER A 2 -3.02 18.99 41.37
CA SER A 2 -2.57 17.66 40.91
C SER A 2 -3.03 17.41 39.48
N THR A 3 -2.14 17.47 38.52
CA THR A 3 -2.38 17.00 37.15
C THR A 3 -2.65 15.49 37.20
N ARG A 4 -3.90 15.11 37.18
CA ARG A 4 -4.30 13.73 36.89
C ARG A 4 -3.62 13.36 35.55
N THR A 5 -2.54 12.58 35.59
CA THR A 5 -1.97 11.94 34.44
C THR A 5 -3.05 11.02 33.86
N SER A 6 -3.71 11.46 32.77
CA SER A 6 -4.71 10.63 32.13
C SER A 6 -4.03 9.37 31.61
N ASN A 7 -4.61 8.23 31.94
CA ASN A 7 -4.06 6.93 31.53
C ASN A 7 -4.35 6.71 30.03
N TYR A 8 -3.38 6.99 29.15
CA TYR A 8 -3.47 6.82 27.70
C TYR A 8 -3.27 5.37 27.22
N LYS A 9 -3.13 4.41 28.12
CA LYS A 9 -2.92 3.00 27.77
C LYS A 9 -4.00 2.49 26.81
N ARG A 10 -5.27 2.83 27.09
CA ARG A 10 -6.39 2.46 26.23
C ARG A 10 -6.34 3.11 24.85
N THR A 11 -5.94 4.38 24.78
CA THR A 11 -5.74 5.11 23.52
C THR A 11 -4.65 4.45 22.68
N LYS A 12 -3.54 4.06 23.31
CA LYS A 12 -2.45 3.33 22.63
C LYS A 12 -2.93 2.03 22.03
N TYR A 13 -3.68 1.21 22.77
CA TYR A 13 -4.26 -0.02 22.23
C TYR A 13 -5.33 0.24 21.16
N ALA A 14 -6.09 1.33 21.26
CA ALA A 14 -7.03 1.73 20.21
C ALA A 14 -6.30 2.05 18.89
N CYS A 15 -5.16 2.77 18.95
CA CYS A 15 -4.32 3.02 17.79
C CYS A 15 -3.76 1.73 17.18
N TYR A 16 -3.26 0.82 18.01
CA TYR A 16 -2.72 -0.46 17.58
C TYR A 16 -3.78 -1.32 16.89
N TYR A 17 -4.96 -1.40 17.49
CA TYR A 17 -6.08 -2.15 16.92
C TYR A 17 -6.59 -1.52 15.62
N ALA A 18 -6.67 -0.18 15.55
CA ALA A 18 -7.07 0.52 14.35
C ALA A 18 -6.10 0.25 13.19
N TYR A 19 -4.79 0.26 13.46
CA TYR A 19 -3.75 -0.05 12.47
C TYR A 19 -3.84 -1.49 11.95
N LEU A 20 -4.09 -2.44 12.85
CA LEU A 20 -4.32 -3.84 12.48
C LEU A 20 -5.57 -3.98 11.59
N SER A 21 -6.68 -3.35 11.97
CA SER A 21 -7.94 -3.45 11.21
C SER A 21 -7.90 -2.72 9.86
N MET A 22 -7.09 -1.64 9.76
CA MET A 22 -6.93 -0.87 8.54
C MET A 22 -6.30 -1.68 7.40
N SER A 23 -5.47 -2.70 7.70
CA SER A 23 -4.89 -3.56 6.68
C SER A 23 -5.92 -4.25 5.78
N SER A 24 -7.16 -4.43 6.27
CA SER A 24 -8.24 -5.05 5.49
C SER A 24 -8.62 -4.24 4.24
N VAL A 25 -8.61 -2.92 4.31
CA VAL A 25 -8.98 -2.07 3.16
C VAL A 25 -7.91 -2.02 2.07
N PHE A 26 -6.67 -2.39 2.41
CA PHE A 26 -5.58 -2.49 1.44
C PHE A 26 -5.48 -3.88 0.80
N CYS A 27 -5.82 -4.94 1.55
CA CYS A 27 -5.60 -6.32 1.12
C CYS A 27 -6.83 -6.98 0.53
N LEU A 28 -8.03 -6.69 1.07
CA LEU A 28 -9.26 -7.36 0.66
C LEU A 28 -9.63 -7.08 -0.80
N PRO A 29 -9.59 -5.85 -1.34
CA PRO A 29 -9.90 -5.61 -2.75
C PRO A 29 -9.02 -6.40 -3.72
N PRO A 30 -7.67 -6.38 -3.63
CA PRO A 30 -6.82 -7.16 -4.50
C PRO A 30 -7.06 -8.67 -4.45
N LEU A 31 -7.36 -9.22 -3.26
CA LEU A 31 -7.70 -10.62 -3.08
C LEU A 31 -8.99 -11.04 -3.83
N LEU A 32 -9.88 -10.08 -4.06
CA LEU A 32 -11.18 -10.31 -4.69
C LEU A 32 -11.21 -9.95 -6.18
N PHE A 33 -10.11 -9.47 -6.77
CA PHE A 33 -10.06 -9.01 -8.16
C PHE A 33 -10.60 -10.06 -9.14
N MET A 34 -10.10 -11.29 -9.05
CA MET A 34 -10.56 -12.37 -9.94
C MET A 34 -12.03 -12.71 -9.67
N THR A 35 -12.45 -12.74 -8.42
CA THR A 35 -13.87 -12.94 -8.05
C THR A 35 -14.77 -11.87 -8.68
N PHE A 36 -14.33 -10.60 -8.70
CA PHE A 36 -15.10 -9.51 -9.30
C PHE A 36 -15.11 -9.58 -10.83
N GLN A 37 -14.01 -10.01 -11.45
CA GLN A 37 -13.96 -10.27 -12.88
C GLN A 37 -14.94 -11.38 -13.26
N ASP A 38 -14.90 -12.50 -12.55
CA ASP A 38 -15.72 -13.68 -12.86
C ASP A 38 -17.22 -13.44 -12.61
N MET A 39 -17.57 -12.76 -11.49
CA MET A 39 -18.97 -12.56 -11.10
C MET A 39 -19.65 -11.38 -11.80
N TYR A 40 -18.90 -10.29 -12.06
CA TYR A 40 -19.46 -9.02 -12.55
C TYR A 40 -18.91 -8.60 -13.90
N GLY A 41 -18.01 -9.37 -14.52
CA GLY A 41 -17.41 -9.03 -15.83
C GLY A 41 -16.55 -7.77 -15.80
N ILE A 42 -15.95 -7.43 -14.63
CA ILE A 42 -15.15 -6.21 -14.46
C ILE A 42 -13.78 -6.42 -15.09
N SER A 43 -13.37 -5.51 -15.99
CA SER A 43 -12.09 -5.59 -16.66
C SER A 43 -10.90 -5.32 -15.73
N TYR A 44 -9.72 -5.78 -16.11
CA TYR A 44 -8.48 -5.53 -15.35
C TYR A 44 -8.18 -4.03 -15.22
N THR A 45 -8.48 -3.24 -16.26
CA THR A 45 -8.39 -1.77 -16.19
C THR A 45 -9.26 -1.19 -15.09
N LEU A 46 -10.51 -1.65 -14.99
CA LEU A 46 -11.44 -1.18 -13.95
C LEU A 46 -11.02 -1.65 -12.55
N LEU A 47 -10.46 -2.86 -12.42
CA LEU A 47 -9.88 -3.34 -11.15
C LEU A 47 -8.68 -2.47 -10.73
N GLY A 48 -7.77 -2.18 -11.66
CA GLY A 48 -6.67 -1.24 -11.43
C GLY A 48 -7.15 0.17 -11.07
N THR A 49 -8.28 0.63 -11.66
CA THR A 49 -8.89 1.93 -11.32
C THR A 49 -9.36 1.99 -9.86
N LEU A 50 -9.80 0.89 -9.26
CA LEU A 50 -10.12 0.86 -7.82
C LEU A 50 -8.88 1.14 -6.96
N VAL A 51 -7.71 0.60 -7.33
CA VAL A 51 -6.44 0.89 -6.65
C VAL A 51 -6.04 2.36 -6.84
N LEU A 52 -6.17 2.87 -8.08
CA LEU A 52 -5.94 4.28 -8.39
C LEU A 52 -6.80 5.19 -7.50
N ILE A 53 -8.11 4.92 -7.43
CA ILE A 53 -9.06 5.69 -6.61
C ILE A 53 -8.68 5.63 -5.13
N ASN A 54 -8.30 4.44 -4.63
CA ASN A 54 -7.89 4.25 -3.24
C ASN A 54 -6.74 5.20 -2.87
N PHE A 55 -5.62 5.11 -3.57
CA PHE A 55 -4.43 5.91 -3.26
C PHE A 55 -4.58 7.40 -3.62
N CYS A 56 -5.27 7.75 -4.71
CA CYS A 56 -5.56 9.15 -5.01
C CYS A 56 -6.47 9.80 -3.96
N THR A 57 -7.39 9.04 -3.37
CA THR A 57 -8.24 9.54 -2.27
C THR A 57 -7.40 9.77 -1.02
N GLN A 58 -6.52 8.83 -0.65
CA GLN A 58 -5.61 8.99 0.49
C GLN A 58 -4.69 10.19 0.29
N LEU A 59 -4.00 10.26 -0.86
CA LEU A 59 -3.17 11.41 -1.26
C LEU A 59 -3.91 12.74 -1.08
N THR A 60 -5.17 12.80 -1.54
CA THR A 60 -5.98 14.01 -1.41
C THR A 60 -6.22 14.38 0.05
N VAL A 61 -6.57 13.41 0.89
CA VAL A 61 -6.78 13.58 2.34
C VAL A 61 -5.49 14.05 3.01
N ASP A 62 -4.36 13.42 2.70
CA ASP A 62 -3.05 13.74 3.28
C ASP A 62 -2.62 15.17 2.96
N LEU A 63 -2.80 15.58 1.69
CA LEU A 63 -2.51 16.94 1.27
C LEU A 63 -3.44 17.96 1.96
N ILE A 64 -4.76 17.70 2.00
CA ILE A 64 -5.71 18.58 2.69
C ILE A 64 -5.35 18.70 4.17
N PHE A 65 -5.05 17.58 4.83
CA PHE A 65 -4.68 17.59 6.24
C PHE A 65 -3.34 18.31 6.49
N SER A 66 -2.36 18.11 5.61
CA SER A 66 -1.03 18.74 5.73
C SER A 66 -1.07 20.24 5.55
N PHE A 67 -1.87 20.74 4.60
CA PHE A 67 -1.96 22.18 4.32
C PHE A 67 -3.00 22.91 5.17
N PHE A 68 -4.06 22.24 5.59
CA PHE A 68 -5.18 22.82 6.31
C PHE A 68 -5.53 22.11 7.64
N PRO A 69 -4.55 21.78 8.50
CA PRO A 69 -4.79 20.99 9.70
C PRO A 69 -5.75 21.64 10.70
N LYS A 70 -5.88 22.98 10.66
CA LYS A 70 -6.75 23.76 11.56
C LYS A 70 -8.25 23.57 11.28
N ILE A 71 -8.62 23.07 10.10
CA ILE A 71 -10.03 22.81 9.75
C ILE A 71 -10.56 21.60 10.53
N PHE A 72 -9.68 20.68 10.91
CA PHE A 72 -10.05 19.42 11.52
C PHE A 72 -10.10 19.50 13.04
N ASN A 73 -11.21 19.06 13.62
CA ASN A 73 -11.28 18.75 15.05
C ASN A 73 -10.70 17.35 15.28
N ILE A 74 -9.38 17.26 15.48
CA ILE A 74 -8.64 16.02 15.53
C ILE A 74 -9.25 14.97 16.49
N PRO A 75 -9.64 15.31 17.75
CA PRO A 75 -10.30 14.35 18.64
C PRO A 75 -11.61 13.78 18.08
N LYS A 76 -12.40 14.60 17.35
CA LYS A 76 -13.61 14.10 16.69
C LYS A 76 -13.29 13.24 15.49
N VAL A 77 -12.33 13.64 14.66
CA VAL A 77 -11.90 12.88 13.47
C VAL A 77 -11.44 11.49 13.85
N ILE A 78 -10.56 11.36 14.86
CA ILE A 78 -10.05 10.06 15.33
C ILE A 78 -11.17 9.11 15.77
N LYS A 79 -12.24 9.64 16.38
CA LYS A 79 -13.39 8.83 16.82
C LYS A 79 -14.29 8.39 15.68
N VAL A 80 -14.40 9.21 14.63
CA VAL A 80 -15.31 9.00 13.50
C VAL A 80 -14.68 8.23 12.35
N MET A 81 -13.35 8.40 12.12
CA MET A 81 -12.70 7.78 10.96
C MET A 81 -12.91 6.26 10.86
N PRO A 82 -12.90 5.43 11.95
CA PRO A 82 -13.16 4.01 11.78
C PRO A 82 -14.61 3.70 11.34
N LEU A 83 -15.57 4.57 11.65
CA LEU A 83 -16.95 4.44 11.15
C LEU A 83 -17.00 4.62 9.62
N LEU A 84 -16.17 5.51 9.07
CA LEU A 84 -16.06 5.66 7.62
C LEU A 84 -15.51 4.39 6.97
N THR A 85 -14.53 3.72 7.61
CA THR A 85 -14.06 2.41 7.11
C THR A 85 -15.19 1.39 7.07
N SER A 86 -15.96 1.27 8.15
CA SER A 86 -17.12 0.36 8.20
C SER A 86 -18.15 0.71 7.15
N ALA A 87 -18.53 1.99 7.04
CA ALA A 87 -19.51 2.46 6.06
C ALA A 87 -19.03 2.18 4.62
N GLY A 88 -17.75 2.45 4.32
CA GLY A 88 -17.17 2.17 3.02
C GLY A 88 -17.19 0.68 2.66
N LEU A 89 -16.83 -0.20 3.58
CA LEU A 89 -16.89 -1.65 3.37
C LEU A 89 -18.33 -2.17 3.25
N LEU A 90 -19.30 -1.59 3.99
CA LEU A 90 -20.70 -1.91 3.81
C LEU A 90 -21.23 -1.50 2.43
N ILE A 91 -20.91 -0.29 1.96
CA ILE A 91 -21.26 0.17 0.61
C ILE A 91 -20.62 -0.74 -0.43
N TYR A 92 -19.34 -1.06 -0.27
CA TYR A 92 -18.54 -1.91 -1.15
C TYR A 92 -19.12 -3.31 -1.30
N SER A 93 -19.76 -3.86 -0.26
CA SER A 93 -20.34 -5.21 -0.29
C SER A 93 -21.83 -5.24 -0.61
N LEU A 94 -22.62 -4.35 -0.02
CA LEU A 94 -24.09 -4.42 -0.11
C LEU A 94 -24.64 -3.93 -1.45
N ILE A 95 -24.03 -2.88 -2.05
CA ILE A 95 -24.49 -2.40 -3.37
C ILE A 95 -24.35 -3.51 -4.43
N PRO A 96 -23.18 -4.17 -4.60
CA PRO A 96 -23.08 -5.27 -5.56
C PRO A 96 -23.97 -6.47 -5.23
N ALA A 97 -24.21 -6.73 -3.93
CA ALA A 97 -25.05 -7.86 -3.51
C ALA A 97 -26.54 -7.66 -3.84
N PHE A 98 -27.06 -6.45 -3.63
CA PHE A 98 -28.48 -6.15 -3.88
C PHE A 98 -28.77 -5.61 -5.28
N PHE A 99 -27.78 -4.97 -5.91
CA PHE A 99 -27.91 -4.32 -7.21
C PHE A 99 -26.69 -4.68 -8.08
N PRO A 100 -26.61 -5.91 -8.62
CA PRO A 100 -25.45 -6.38 -9.37
C PRO A 100 -25.13 -5.51 -10.61
N GLU A 101 -26.12 -4.89 -11.24
CA GLU A 101 -25.95 -3.95 -12.36
C GLU A 101 -25.20 -2.68 -11.99
N TYR A 102 -25.18 -2.32 -10.70
CA TYR A 102 -24.43 -1.17 -10.15
C TYR A 102 -23.19 -1.61 -9.36
N ALA A 103 -22.74 -2.86 -9.49
CA ALA A 103 -21.66 -3.42 -8.72
C ALA A 103 -20.40 -2.53 -8.74
N TYR A 104 -19.96 -2.11 -9.92
CA TYR A 104 -18.78 -1.28 -10.04
C TYR A 104 -18.94 0.10 -9.37
N ALA A 105 -20.10 0.73 -9.46
CA ALA A 105 -20.38 1.97 -8.74
C ALA A 105 -20.31 1.76 -7.23
N GLY A 106 -20.82 0.65 -6.71
CA GLY A 106 -20.70 0.25 -5.30
C GLY A 106 -19.24 0.10 -4.86
N PHE A 107 -18.42 -0.56 -5.68
CA PHE A 107 -16.97 -0.69 -5.43
C PHE A 107 -16.27 0.68 -5.42
N VAL A 108 -16.55 1.55 -6.38
CA VAL A 108 -15.95 2.90 -6.44
C VAL A 108 -16.33 3.74 -5.22
N ILE A 109 -17.64 3.84 -4.91
CA ILE A 109 -18.12 4.67 -3.79
C ILE A 109 -17.59 4.11 -2.46
N GLY A 110 -17.67 2.79 -2.27
CA GLY A 110 -17.13 2.13 -1.09
C GLY A 110 -15.64 2.38 -0.91
N THR A 111 -14.85 2.27 -2.03
CA THR A 111 -13.42 2.56 -2.04
C THR A 111 -13.14 4.00 -1.62
N ILE A 112 -13.81 4.99 -2.18
CA ILE A 112 -13.62 6.40 -1.80
C ILE A 112 -13.88 6.57 -0.30
N VAL A 113 -14.99 6.03 0.23
CA VAL A 113 -15.38 6.22 1.63
C VAL A 113 -14.38 5.60 2.60
N PHE A 114 -13.95 4.35 2.38
CA PHE A 114 -12.96 3.75 3.28
C PHE A 114 -11.55 4.32 3.08
N SER A 115 -11.20 4.80 1.87
CA SER A 115 -9.90 5.42 1.60
C SER A 115 -9.75 6.78 2.28
N VAL A 116 -10.82 7.56 2.42
CA VAL A 116 -10.82 8.77 3.26
C VAL A 116 -10.42 8.42 4.71
N SER A 117 -10.97 7.34 5.24
CA SER A 117 -10.60 6.88 6.58
C SER A 117 -9.17 6.37 6.66
N ALA A 118 -8.69 5.68 5.62
CA ALA A 118 -7.33 5.16 5.57
C ALA A 118 -6.30 6.30 5.59
N GLY A 119 -6.45 7.33 4.74
CA GLY A 119 -5.60 8.51 4.75
C GLY A 119 -5.63 9.24 6.10
N LEU A 120 -6.83 9.49 6.67
CA LEU A 120 -6.93 10.08 8.02
C LEU A 120 -6.24 9.24 9.10
N SER A 121 -6.29 7.91 9.00
CA SER A 121 -5.62 7.02 9.94
C SER A 121 -4.10 7.11 9.83
N GLU A 122 -3.58 7.17 8.61
CA GLU A 122 -2.15 7.28 8.33
C GLU A 122 -1.58 8.58 8.90
N VAL A 123 -2.26 9.70 8.66
CA VAL A 123 -1.83 11.03 9.15
C VAL A 123 -1.96 11.17 10.67
N LEU A 124 -2.94 10.52 11.32
CA LEU A 124 -3.29 10.80 12.70
C LEU A 124 -2.79 9.79 13.73
N LEU A 125 -2.75 8.50 13.40
CA LEU A 125 -2.47 7.47 14.42
C LEU A 125 -1.03 7.52 14.91
N SER A 126 -0.06 7.73 14.02
CA SER A 126 1.35 7.88 14.39
C SER A 126 1.60 9.09 15.30
N PRO A 127 1.11 10.30 14.98
CA PRO A 127 1.19 11.44 15.90
C PRO A 127 0.49 11.25 17.25
N VAL A 128 -0.65 10.54 17.27
CA VAL A 128 -1.33 10.21 18.54
C VAL A 128 -0.44 9.33 19.42
N VAL A 129 0.15 8.28 18.85
CA VAL A 129 1.06 7.39 19.61
C VAL A 129 2.29 8.16 20.08
N ALA A 130 2.87 9.02 19.23
CA ALA A 130 4.01 9.87 19.59
C ALA A 130 3.69 10.88 20.70
N ALA A 131 2.45 11.35 20.81
CA ALA A 131 2.01 12.28 21.86
C ALA A 131 1.71 11.58 23.20
N ILE A 132 1.65 10.26 23.27
CA ILE A 132 1.45 9.51 24.51
C ILE A 132 2.77 9.42 25.28
N PRO A 133 2.81 9.85 26.56
CA PRO A 133 3.99 9.67 27.40
C PRO A 133 4.37 8.18 27.47
N SER A 134 5.59 7.85 27.10
CA SER A 134 6.13 6.48 27.09
C SER A 134 7.59 6.46 27.53
N GLU A 135 8.00 5.39 28.20
CA GLU A 135 9.42 5.13 28.52
C GLU A 135 10.21 4.70 27.27
N HIS A 136 9.51 4.18 26.23
CA HIS A 136 10.11 3.68 25.01
C HIS A 136 9.30 4.11 23.76
N PRO A 137 9.29 5.41 23.40
CA PRO A 137 8.49 5.93 22.27
C PRO A 137 8.80 5.23 20.95
N ASP A 138 10.09 4.95 20.66
CA ASP A 138 10.53 4.30 19.44
C ASP A 138 9.99 2.87 19.32
N LYS A 139 9.89 2.14 20.45
CA LYS A 139 9.30 0.80 20.47
C LYS A 139 7.79 0.85 20.21
N ASP A 140 7.09 1.81 20.78
CA ASP A 140 5.65 1.98 20.59
C ASP A 140 5.34 2.32 19.12
N MET A 141 6.12 3.19 18.50
CA MET A 141 5.99 3.54 17.09
C MET A 141 6.32 2.33 16.19
N SER A 142 7.43 1.64 16.47
CA SER A 142 7.81 0.44 15.72
C SER A 142 6.75 -0.66 15.83
N LEU A 143 6.14 -0.84 17.00
CA LEU A 143 5.06 -1.80 17.21
C LEU A 143 3.80 -1.42 16.41
N LEU A 144 3.42 -0.13 16.41
CA LEU A 144 2.29 0.37 15.62
C LEU A 144 2.42 -0.04 14.14
N HIS A 145 3.55 0.28 13.53
CA HIS A 145 3.80 -0.04 12.12
C HIS A 145 3.98 -1.54 11.84
N SER A 146 4.48 -2.30 12.81
CA SER A 146 4.58 -3.77 12.70
C SER A 146 3.19 -4.42 12.70
N LEU A 147 2.24 -3.88 13.45
CA LEU A 147 0.87 -4.40 13.51
C LEU A 147 0.13 -4.27 12.17
N TYR A 148 0.47 -3.28 11.33
CA TYR A 148 -0.03 -3.23 9.97
C TYR A 148 0.41 -4.46 9.16
N ALA A 149 1.69 -4.79 9.16
CA ALA A 149 2.21 -5.95 8.43
C ALA A 149 1.59 -7.27 8.91
N TRP A 150 1.47 -7.46 10.23
CA TRP A 150 0.78 -8.61 10.80
C TRP A 150 -0.72 -8.61 10.49
N GLY A 151 -1.34 -7.44 10.40
CA GLY A 151 -2.69 -7.26 9.92
C GLY A 151 -2.86 -7.76 8.49
N VAL A 152 -1.96 -7.37 7.57
CA VAL A 152 -1.93 -7.85 6.18
C VAL A 152 -1.91 -9.39 6.15
N VAL A 153 -0.95 -10.01 6.83
CA VAL A 153 -0.85 -11.47 6.88
C VAL A 153 -2.14 -12.10 7.42
N SER A 154 -2.68 -11.54 8.51
CA SER A 154 -3.91 -12.06 9.13
C SER A 154 -5.13 -11.95 8.20
N VAL A 155 -5.30 -10.81 7.53
CA VAL A 155 -6.39 -10.59 6.57
C VAL A 155 -6.27 -11.57 5.40
N VAL A 156 -5.09 -11.70 4.81
CA VAL A 156 -4.87 -12.59 3.66
C VAL A 156 -5.15 -14.04 4.04
N VAL A 157 -4.53 -14.54 5.12
CA VAL A 157 -4.69 -15.95 5.54
C VAL A 157 -6.15 -16.24 5.91
N PHE A 158 -6.78 -15.38 6.72
CA PHE A 158 -8.19 -15.56 7.10
C PHE A 158 -9.11 -15.53 5.88
N SER A 159 -8.95 -14.57 4.98
CA SER A 159 -9.75 -14.44 3.77
C SER A 159 -9.60 -15.66 2.86
N SER A 160 -8.36 -16.12 2.64
CA SER A 160 -8.09 -17.28 1.78
C SER A 160 -8.71 -18.56 2.34
N ILE A 161 -8.62 -18.77 3.66
CA ILE A 161 -9.25 -19.91 4.32
C ILE A 161 -10.78 -19.81 4.23
N PHE A 162 -11.34 -18.63 4.51
CA PHE A 162 -12.78 -18.38 4.42
C PHE A 162 -13.31 -18.69 3.01
N LEU A 163 -12.71 -18.12 1.98
CA LEU A 163 -13.14 -18.30 0.59
C LEU A 163 -12.95 -19.74 0.11
N LYS A 164 -11.94 -20.45 0.63
CA LYS A 164 -11.76 -21.89 0.36
C LYS A 164 -12.87 -22.76 0.96
N ILE A 165 -13.34 -22.42 2.16
CA ILE A 165 -14.36 -23.22 2.89
C ILE A 165 -15.77 -22.87 2.39
N PHE A 166 -16.06 -21.59 2.19
CA PHE A 166 -17.41 -21.09 1.91
C PHE A 166 -17.63 -20.67 0.46
N SER A 167 -16.67 -20.90 -0.46
CA SER A 167 -16.68 -20.44 -1.85
C SER A 167 -16.50 -18.93 -2.01
N THR A 168 -15.96 -18.53 -3.17
CA THR A 168 -15.74 -17.12 -3.54
C THR A 168 -17.04 -16.33 -3.70
N GLU A 169 -18.16 -17.00 -3.98
CA GLU A 169 -19.49 -16.38 -4.06
C GLU A 169 -19.91 -15.72 -2.74
N ASN A 170 -19.38 -16.20 -1.61
CA ASN A 170 -19.68 -15.70 -0.28
C ASN A 170 -18.76 -14.53 0.17
N TRP A 171 -18.04 -13.91 -0.75
CA TRP A 171 -17.14 -12.78 -0.47
C TRP A 171 -17.83 -11.62 0.27
N VAL A 172 -19.12 -11.44 0.06
CA VAL A 172 -19.94 -10.41 0.74
C VAL A 172 -19.89 -10.59 2.25
N TYR A 173 -20.08 -11.82 2.77
CA TYR A 173 -20.03 -12.11 4.20
C TYR A 173 -18.64 -11.88 4.79
N LEU A 174 -17.59 -12.20 4.02
CA LEU A 174 -16.21 -11.89 4.40
C LEU A 174 -16.00 -10.37 4.55
N THR A 175 -16.51 -9.59 3.60
CA THR A 175 -16.40 -8.12 3.65
C THR A 175 -17.21 -7.54 4.81
N LEU A 176 -18.39 -8.07 5.09
CA LEU A 176 -19.21 -7.68 6.25
C LEU A 176 -18.50 -7.98 7.58
N PHE A 177 -17.79 -9.11 7.68
CA PHE A 177 -16.95 -9.41 8.84
C PHE A 177 -15.88 -8.34 9.04
N PHE A 178 -15.14 -7.98 7.97
CA PHE A 178 -14.13 -6.93 8.05
C PHE A 178 -14.75 -5.55 8.30
N ALA A 179 -15.97 -5.28 7.85
CA ALA A 179 -16.68 -4.04 8.15
C ALA A 179 -17.05 -3.88 9.64
N ALA A 180 -17.19 -4.99 10.36
CA ALA A 180 -17.47 -4.96 11.80
C ALA A 180 -16.26 -4.61 12.66
N LEU A 181 -15.03 -4.91 12.20
CA LEU A 181 -13.80 -4.69 12.98
C LEU A 181 -13.54 -3.20 13.30
N PRO A 182 -13.67 -2.24 12.37
CA PRO A 182 -13.46 -0.83 12.68
C PRO A 182 -14.47 -0.24 13.68
N LEU A 183 -15.66 -0.85 13.85
CA LEU A 183 -16.61 -0.42 14.88
C LEU A 183 -16.03 -0.58 16.28
N ILE A 184 -15.23 -1.64 16.51
CA ILE A 184 -14.52 -1.85 17.77
C ILE A 184 -13.48 -0.73 17.98
N ALA A 185 -12.73 -0.34 16.93
CA ALA A 185 -11.80 0.78 17.00
C ALA A 185 -12.51 2.10 17.36
N SER A 186 -13.65 2.37 16.73
CA SER A 186 -14.48 3.55 17.02
C SER A 186 -14.94 3.58 18.49
N TYR A 187 -15.42 2.46 19.01
CA TYR A 187 -15.81 2.33 20.43
C TYR A 187 -14.62 2.57 21.36
N LEU A 188 -13.46 1.99 21.04
CA LEU A 188 -12.23 2.21 21.83
C LEU A 188 -11.83 3.67 21.85
N PHE A 189 -11.82 4.37 20.70
CA PHE A 189 -11.51 5.80 20.63
C PHE A 189 -12.58 6.68 21.31
N ALA A 190 -13.86 6.34 21.17
CA ALA A 190 -14.96 7.09 21.81
C ALA A 190 -14.81 7.13 23.34
N THR A 191 -14.31 6.04 23.93
CA THR A 191 -14.17 5.83 25.37
C THR A 191 -12.75 6.09 25.91
N SER A 192 -11.84 6.57 25.06
CA SER A 192 -10.45 6.83 25.41
C SER A 192 -10.12 8.32 25.40
N PRO A 193 -9.26 8.82 26.32
CA PRO A 193 -8.79 10.19 26.27
C PRO A 193 -7.80 10.35 25.11
N ILE A 194 -7.98 11.37 24.27
CA ILE A 194 -7.04 11.69 23.19
C ILE A 194 -5.99 12.66 23.74
N PRO A 195 -4.67 12.39 23.58
CA PRO A 195 -3.64 13.31 24.03
C PRO A 195 -3.68 14.62 23.26
N PRO A 196 -3.31 15.77 23.88
CA PRO A 196 -3.17 17.02 23.17
C PRO A 196 -2.01 16.89 22.15
N MET A 197 -2.32 17.16 20.88
CA MET A 197 -1.32 17.14 19.81
C MET A 197 -0.96 18.57 19.40
N ASN A 198 0.33 18.89 19.44
CA ASN A 198 0.82 20.15 18.90
C ASN A 198 0.94 20.00 17.37
N VAL A 199 -0.04 20.53 16.67
CA VAL A 199 0.01 20.68 15.22
C VAL A 199 0.88 21.91 14.92
N ALA A 200 2.18 21.80 15.23
CA ALA A 200 3.11 22.88 14.97
C ALA A 200 3.31 23.05 13.47
N GLN A 201 3.01 24.23 13.00
CA GLN A 201 3.28 24.66 11.63
C GLN A 201 4.79 24.77 11.43
N SER A 202 5.39 23.86 10.69
CA SER A 202 6.68 24.16 10.07
C SER A 202 6.41 24.92 8.76
N ILE A 203 6.53 26.23 8.83
CA ILE A 203 6.52 27.07 7.63
C ILE A 203 7.77 26.67 6.82
N ALA A 204 7.54 26.22 5.58
CA ALA A 204 8.60 25.97 4.65
C ALA A 204 9.45 27.24 4.48
N SER A 205 10.74 27.17 4.79
CA SER A 205 11.65 28.26 4.48
C SER A 205 11.72 28.42 2.96
N LYS A 206 11.20 29.54 2.48
CA LYS A 206 11.32 29.92 1.06
C LYS A 206 12.80 30.07 0.70
N GLY A 207 13.29 29.34 -0.33
CA GLY A 207 14.31 29.92 -1.15
C GLY A 207 15.58 29.14 -1.51
N ASP A 208 15.81 27.90 -1.10
CA ASP A 208 16.98 27.17 -1.60
C ASP A 208 16.62 26.24 -2.78
N LYS A 209 17.03 26.69 -4.00
CA LYS A 209 16.80 25.93 -5.24
C LYS A 209 17.47 24.55 -5.21
N SER A 210 18.62 24.42 -4.54
CA SER A 210 19.36 23.16 -4.40
C SER A 210 18.59 22.18 -3.53
N ARG A 211 18.06 22.65 -2.39
CA ARG A 211 17.21 21.89 -1.48
C ARG A 211 15.96 21.38 -2.19
N ASN A 212 15.26 22.25 -2.94
CA ASN A 212 14.05 21.89 -3.67
C ASN A 212 14.32 20.85 -4.76
N LYS A 213 15.44 20.96 -5.47
CA LYS A 213 15.88 19.96 -6.46
C LYS A 213 16.11 18.59 -5.79
N THR A 214 16.84 18.57 -4.68
CA THR A 214 17.10 17.33 -3.92
C THR A 214 15.81 16.70 -3.41
N LEU A 215 14.89 17.49 -2.88
CA LEU A 215 13.58 17.00 -2.44
C LEU A 215 12.80 16.38 -3.61
N MET A 216 12.74 17.05 -4.76
CA MET A 216 12.05 16.52 -5.93
C MET A 216 12.67 15.20 -6.43
N LEU A 217 13.99 15.06 -6.39
CA LEU A 217 14.67 13.81 -6.71
C LEU A 217 14.28 12.69 -5.74
N CYS A 218 14.18 12.98 -4.42
CA CYS A 218 13.71 12.02 -3.43
C CYS A 218 12.23 11.65 -3.65
N VAL A 219 11.37 12.62 -3.98
CA VAL A 219 9.96 12.39 -4.34
C VAL A 219 9.85 11.47 -5.57
N MET A 220 10.67 11.66 -6.59
CA MET A 220 10.71 10.75 -7.74
C MET A 220 11.25 9.37 -7.38
N CYS A 221 12.20 9.26 -6.45
CA CYS A 221 12.70 7.97 -5.98
C CYS A 221 11.60 7.18 -5.24
N ILE A 222 10.86 7.84 -4.34
CA ILE A 222 9.77 7.17 -3.60
C ILE A 222 8.62 6.81 -4.55
N PHE A 223 8.29 7.67 -5.52
CA PHE A 223 7.32 7.36 -6.57
C PHE A 223 7.66 6.05 -7.29
N LEU A 224 8.90 5.92 -7.79
CA LEU A 224 9.34 4.74 -8.53
C LEU A 224 9.44 3.49 -7.63
N GLY A 225 9.85 3.66 -6.38
CA GLY A 225 9.92 2.59 -5.40
C GLY A 225 8.54 2.08 -4.99
N SER A 226 7.63 2.99 -4.70
CA SER A 226 6.24 2.69 -4.37
C SER A 226 5.49 2.05 -5.53
N ALA A 227 5.71 2.54 -6.75
CA ALA A 227 5.18 1.93 -7.96
C ALA A 227 5.59 0.45 -8.07
N ALA A 228 6.86 0.14 -7.83
CA ALA A 228 7.36 -1.23 -7.86
C ALA A 228 6.78 -2.10 -6.73
N GLU A 229 6.68 -1.59 -5.50
CA GLU A 229 6.10 -2.32 -4.36
C GLU A 229 4.61 -2.59 -4.57
N ASN A 230 3.84 -1.55 -4.87
CA ASN A 230 2.39 -1.63 -4.90
C ASN A 230 1.84 -2.35 -6.14
N THR A 231 2.54 -2.33 -7.27
CA THR A 231 2.14 -3.16 -8.42
C THR A 231 2.18 -4.63 -8.05
N MET A 232 3.28 -5.11 -7.45
CA MET A 232 3.38 -6.51 -7.04
C MET A 232 2.34 -6.83 -5.96
N SER A 233 2.25 -6.04 -4.89
CA SER A 233 1.35 -6.35 -3.77
C SER A 233 -0.13 -6.39 -4.18
N ASN A 234 -0.56 -5.57 -5.13
CA ASN A 234 -1.95 -5.53 -5.60
C ASN A 234 -2.26 -6.61 -6.65
N TRP A 235 -1.28 -7.06 -7.42
CA TRP A 235 -1.52 -7.98 -8.53
C TRP A 235 -0.97 -9.38 -8.33
N VAL A 236 -0.17 -9.64 -7.28
CA VAL A 236 0.49 -10.94 -7.09
C VAL A 236 -0.51 -12.09 -6.95
N SER A 237 -1.61 -11.92 -6.22
CA SER A 237 -2.66 -12.95 -6.10
C SER A 237 -3.29 -13.25 -7.46
N SER A 238 -3.76 -12.23 -8.18
CA SER A 238 -4.35 -12.36 -9.52
C SER A 238 -3.37 -12.90 -10.55
N TYR A 239 -2.09 -12.49 -10.46
CA TYR A 239 -1.04 -13.04 -11.33
C TYR A 239 -0.82 -14.54 -11.10
N MET A 240 -0.79 -14.98 -9.85
CA MET A 240 -0.62 -16.40 -9.52
C MET A 240 -1.81 -17.23 -9.93
N GLU A 241 -3.01 -16.72 -9.74
CA GLU A 241 -4.25 -17.39 -10.12
C GLU A 241 -4.39 -17.48 -11.65
N ASN A 242 -4.26 -16.36 -12.35
CA ASN A 242 -4.49 -16.29 -13.79
C ASN A 242 -3.25 -16.69 -14.60
N ALA A 243 -2.08 -16.06 -14.39
CA ALA A 243 -0.91 -16.30 -15.21
C ALA A 243 -0.22 -17.64 -14.93
N LEU A 244 -0.21 -18.08 -13.66
CA LEU A 244 0.42 -19.33 -13.24
C LEU A 244 -0.57 -20.49 -13.08
N GLN A 245 -1.88 -20.23 -13.21
CA GLN A 245 -2.95 -21.22 -13.07
C GLN A 245 -2.90 -21.95 -11.71
N LEU A 246 -2.50 -21.25 -10.66
CA LEU A 246 -2.48 -21.79 -9.31
C LEU A 246 -3.85 -21.62 -8.64
N PRO A 247 -4.25 -22.57 -7.77
CA PRO A 247 -5.45 -22.39 -6.96
C PRO A 247 -5.39 -21.08 -6.18
N LYS A 248 -6.49 -20.32 -6.13
CA LYS A 248 -6.59 -19.02 -5.47
C LYS A 248 -5.95 -19.00 -4.08
N THR A 249 -6.28 -19.98 -3.22
CA THR A 249 -5.73 -20.07 -1.87
C THR A 249 -4.19 -20.15 -1.86
N ILE A 250 -3.59 -20.83 -2.84
CA ILE A 250 -2.14 -20.91 -2.99
C ILE A 250 -1.59 -19.56 -3.44
N GLY A 251 -2.22 -18.92 -4.41
CA GLY A 251 -1.87 -17.58 -4.88
C GLY A 251 -1.89 -16.54 -3.77
N ASP A 252 -2.93 -16.54 -2.96
CA ASP A 252 -3.09 -15.61 -1.85
C ASP A 252 -2.04 -15.83 -0.75
N ILE A 253 -1.87 -17.08 -0.28
CA ILE A 253 -0.97 -17.38 0.84
C ILE A 253 0.49 -17.32 0.40
N PHE A 254 0.85 -18.02 -0.66
CA PHE A 254 2.25 -18.09 -1.14
C PHE A 254 2.64 -16.90 -2.01
N GLY A 255 1.69 -16.13 -2.53
CA GLY A 255 1.92 -14.86 -3.19
C GLY A 255 1.89 -13.71 -2.20
N MET A 256 0.69 -13.26 -1.86
CA MET A 256 0.49 -12.01 -1.14
C MET A 256 0.95 -12.08 0.32
N ALA A 257 0.63 -13.16 1.07
CA ALA A 257 1.04 -13.25 2.47
C ALA A 257 2.56 -13.41 2.61
N LEU A 258 3.20 -14.27 1.80
CA LEU A 258 4.67 -14.41 1.83
C LEU A 258 5.38 -13.16 1.32
N PHE A 259 4.86 -12.47 0.30
CA PHE A 259 5.37 -11.16 -0.10
C PHE A 259 5.41 -10.20 1.08
N ALA A 260 4.30 -10.09 1.85
CA ALA A 260 4.23 -9.22 3.03
C ALA A 260 5.21 -9.64 4.14
N VAL A 261 5.39 -10.95 4.36
CA VAL A 261 6.39 -11.47 5.31
C VAL A 261 7.80 -11.07 4.89
N PHE A 262 8.18 -11.28 3.63
CA PHE A 262 9.50 -10.92 3.12
C PHE A 262 9.73 -9.41 3.10
N LEU A 263 8.68 -8.63 2.85
CA LEU A 263 8.70 -7.16 3.00
C LEU A 263 9.06 -6.78 4.45
N GLY A 264 8.37 -7.36 5.43
CA GLY A 264 8.62 -7.13 6.87
C GLY A 264 10.00 -7.58 7.31
N LEU A 265 10.45 -8.76 6.86
CA LEU A 265 11.80 -9.28 7.15
C LEU A 265 12.88 -8.37 6.58
N GLY A 266 12.73 -7.87 5.36
CA GLY A 266 13.69 -6.95 4.74
C GLY A 266 13.84 -5.65 5.53
N ARG A 267 12.75 -5.07 6.02
CA ARG A 267 12.74 -3.89 6.91
C ARG A 267 13.45 -4.19 8.25
N THR A 268 13.14 -5.32 8.86
CA THR A 268 13.75 -5.75 10.13
C THR A 268 15.25 -6.00 9.97
N PHE A 269 15.65 -6.63 8.87
CA PHE A 269 17.05 -6.88 8.57
C PHE A 269 17.83 -5.57 8.39
N TYR A 270 17.27 -4.61 7.66
CA TYR A 270 17.90 -3.30 7.51
C TYR A 270 18.01 -2.56 8.84
N ALA A 271 16.99 -2.57 9.68
CA ALA A 271 17.00 -1.92 10.99
C ALA A 271 18.14 -2.45 11.89
N LYS A 272 18.52 -3.71 11.73
CA LYS A 272 19.59 -4.34 12.52
C LYS A 272 20.98 -4.23 11.89
N TYR A 273 21.08 -4.33 10.58
CA TYR A 273 22.37 -4.47 9.86
C TYR A 273 22.61 -3.38 8.81
N GLY A 274 21.64 -2.51 8.54
CA GLY A 274 21.73 -1.47 7.52
C GLY A 274 22.83 -0.44 7.84
N LYS A 275 23.61 -0.07 6.81
CA LYS A 275 24.72 0.91 6.96
C LYS A 275 24.65 2.03 5.93
N ASN A 276 24.21 1.75 4.72
CA ASN A 276 24.22 2.70 3.60
C ASN A 276 22.88 2.61 2.86
N ILE A 277 22.02 3.58 3.13
CA ILE A 277 20.67 3.55 2.58
C ILE A 277 20.67 3.66 1.05
N THR A 278 21.51 4.51 0.47
CA THR A 278 21.57 4.68 -0.99
C THR A 278 21.92 3.37 -1.70
N ASN A 279 22.91 2.63 -1.20
CA ASN A 279 23.27 1.33 -1.77
C ASN A 279 22.15 0.30 -1.57
N THR A 280 21.50 0.29 -0.41
CA THR A 280 20.37 -0.60 -0.13
C THR A 280 19.23 -0.36 -1.11
N LEU A 281 18.89 0.91 -1.39
CA LEU A 281 17.86 1.27 -2.36
C LEU A 281 18.25 0.81 -3.78
N ILE A 282 19.50 1.00 -4.21
CA ILE A 282 19.98 0.56 -5.52
C ILE A 282 19.87 -0.97 -5.64
N ILE A 283 20.34 -1.72 -4.63
CA ILE A 283 20.25 -3.19 -4.61
C ILE A 283 18.79 -3.64 -4.64
N GLY A 284 17.92 -3.00 -3.87
CA GLY A 284 16.49 -3.26 -3.87
C GLY A 284 15.85 -3.04 -5.24
N MET A 285 16.17 -1.94 -5.92
CA MET A 285 15.69 -1.67 -7.28
C MET A 285 16.21 -2.71 -8.28
N ILE A 286 17.51 -3.06 -8.25
CA ILE A 286 18.09 -4.09 -9.13
C ILE A 286 17.40 -5.45 -8.89
N GLY A 287 17.24 -5.85 -7.63
CA GLY A 287 16.53 -7.08 -7.28
C GLY A 287 15.08 -7.07 -7.75
N SER A 288 14.38 -5.94 -7.62
CA SER A 288 13.00 -5.79 -8.10
C SER A 288 12.92 -5.94 -9.63
N VAL A 289 13.84 -5.32 -10.40
CA VAL A 289 13.91 -5.52 -11.86
C VAL A 289 14.08 -7.00 -12.18
N ALA A 290 15.05 -7.68 -11.54
CA ALA A 290 15.30 -9.11 -11.78
C ALA A 290 14.06 -9.95 -11.48
N CYS A 291 13.38 -9.71 -10.35
CA CYS A 291 12.17 -10.43 -9.97
C CYS A 291 11.03 -10.20 -10.97
N TYR A 292 10.78 -8.97 -11.40
CA TYR A 292 9.76 -8.65 -12.39
C TYR A 292 10.07 -9.29 -13.76
N LEU A 293 11.33 -9.29 -14.19
CA LEU A 293 11.73 -9.96 -15.43
C LEU A 293 11.54 -11.48 -15.34
N VAL A 294 11.89 -12.09 -14.22
CA VAL A 294 11.65 -13.54 -14.02
C VAL A 294 10.15 -13.83 -14.01
N ALA A 295 9.32 -13.04 -13.32
CA ALA A 295 7.87 -13.20 -13.34
C ALA A 295 7.30 -13.07 -14.77
N GLY A 296 7.73 -12.08 -15.54
CA GLY A 296 7.22 -11.85 -16.89
C GLY A 296 7.71 -12.86 -17.94
N LEU A 297 8.96 -13.31 -17.86
CA LEU A 297 9.61 -14.13 -18.89
C LEU A 297 9.60 -15.62 -18.59
N SER A 298 9.60 -16.03 -17.32
CA SER A 298 9.72 -17.45 -16.97
C SER A 298 8.49 -18.25 -17.41
N GLY A 299 8.72 -19.40 -18.01
CA GLY A 299 7.73 -20.45 -18.21
C GLY A 299 7.57 -21.39 -17.01
N ASN A 300 8.45 -21.29 -16.02
CA ASN A 300 8.44 -22.16 -14.84
C ASN A 300 7.70 -21.49 -13.69
N ILE A 301 6.62 -22.16 -13.22
CA ILE A 301 5.74 -21.67 -12.14
C ILE A 301 6.54 -21.40 -10.85
N ILE A 302 7.48 -22.29 -10.48
CA ILE A 302 8.24 -22.18 -9.23
C ILE A 302 9.14 -20.93 -9.26
N PHE A 303 9.84 -20.68 -10.37
CA PHE A 303 10.70 -19.50 -10.49
C PHE A 303 9.88 -18.22 -10.48
N SER A 304 8.73 -18.19 -11.16
CA SER A 304 7.81 -17.04 -11.12
C SER A 304 7.27 -16.78 -9.71
N LEU A 305 6.87 -17.83 -8.98
CA LEU A 305 6.39 -17.72 -7.60
C LEU A 305 7.49 -17.18 -6.67
N ILE A 306 8.69 -17.75 -6.73
CA ILE A 306 9.84 -17.30 -5.92
C ILE A 306 10.15 -15.84 -6.23
N ALA A 307 10.14 -15.44 -7.51
CA ALA A 307 10.40 -14.06 -7.91
C ALA A 307 9.35 -13.09 -7.33
N CYS A 308 8.07 -13.43 -7.41
CA CYS A 308 7.00 -12.61 -6.81
C CYS A 308 7.20 -12.42 -5.30
N VAL A 309 7.50 -13.49 -4.57
CA VAL A 309 7.75 -13.43 -3.12
C VAL A 309 9.00 -12.60 -2.79
N LEU A 310 10.11 -12.85 -3.51
CA LEU A 310 11.36 -12.12 -3.29
C LEU A 310 11.25 -10.64 -3.65
N THR A 311 10.31 -10.24 -4.53
CA THR A 311 10.03 -8.83 -4.77
C THR A 311 9.69 -8.11 -3.48
N GLY A 312 8.97 -8.74 -2.55
CA GLY A 312 8.68 -8.17 -1.22
C GLY A 312 9.95 -7.80 -0.44
N CYS A 313 10.97 -8.67 -0.45
CA CYS A 313 12.26 -8.35 0.16
C CYS A 313 12.98 -7.21 -0.57
N CYS A 314 13.00 -7.25 -1.90
CA CYS A 314 13.68 -6.25 -2.72
C CYS A 314 13.06 -4.86 -2.59
N THR A 315 11.73 -4.78 -2.52
CA THR A 315 11.01 -3.50 -2.38
C THR A 315 10.92 -2.99 -0.94
N SER A 316 11.24 -3.81 0.05
CA SER A 316 11.01 -3.55 1.48
C SER A 316 11.50 -2.18 1.96
N MET A 317 12.64 -1.72 1.48
CA MET A 317 13.23 -0.44 1.88
C MET A 317 12.93 0.71 0.91
N LEU A 318 12.24 0.46 -0.22
CA LEU A 318 12.05 1.49 -1.24
C LEU A 318 11.19 2.66 -0.75
N TRP A 319 10.20 2.41 0.10
CA TRP A 319 9.42 3.46 0.76
C TRP A 319 10.18 4.06 1.97
N PRO A 320 10.40 3.33 3.08
CA PRO A 320 11.00 3.91 4.28
C PRO A 320 12.45 4.38 4.06
N GLY A 321 13.19 3.67 3.23
CA GLY A 321 14.58 4.02 2.95
C GLY A 321 14.72 5.30 2.14
N THR A 322 13.75 5.64 1.30
CA THR A 322 13.79 6.93 0.58
C THR A 322 13.51 8.10 1.50
N LEU A 323 12.70 7.92 2.57
CA LEU A 323 12.55 8.91 3.63
C LEU A 323 13.89 9.13 4.37
N ILE A 324 14.59 8.05 4.72
CA ILE A 324 15.92 8.13 5.33
C ILE A 324 16.90 8.84 4.40
N LEU A 325 16.87 8.52 3.09
CA LEU A 325 17.71 9.21 2.10
C LEU A 325 17.42 10.72 2.05
N MET A 326 16.15 11.10 2.10
CA MET A 326 15.74 12.50 2.17
C MET A 326 16.30 13.19 3.42
N GLU A 327 16.20 12.56 4.60
CA GLU A 327 16.74 13.09 5.85
C GLU A 327 18.26 13.25 5.84
N GLU A 328 18.98 12.28 5.25
CA GLU A 328 20.44 12.37 5.06
C GLU A 328 20.86 13.52 4.14
N LYS A 329 20.03 13.85 3.13
CA LYS A 329 20.34 14.88 2.14
C LYS A 329 19.83 16.27 2.50
N ILE A 330 18.76 16.34 3.26
CA ILE A 330 18.07 17.58 3.62
C ILE A 330 18.00 17.68 5.14
N PRO A 331 18.93 18.37 5.80
CA PRO A 331 18.85 18.60 7.23
C PRO A 331 17.55 19.35 7.61
N ASN A 332 16.85 18.85 8.62
CA ASN A 332 15.57 19.40 9.09
C ASN A 332 14.54 19.59 7.97
N PRO A 333 14.09 18.52 7.31
CA PRO A 333 13.26 18.60 6.10
C PRO A 333 11.91 19.30 6.36
N GLY A 334 11.36 19.19 7.56
CA GLY A 334 10.08 19.77 7.95
C GLY A 334 8.88 18.97 7.43
N VAL A 335 7.69 19.23 7.99
CA VAL A 335 6.47 18.45 7.71
C VAL A 335 6.07 18.46 6.23
N VAL A 336 6.27 19.58 5.53
CA VAL A 336 5.93 19.70 4.10
C VAL A 336 6.77 18.76 3.24
N ALA A 337 8.04 18.53 3.58
CA ALA A 337 8.87 17.59 2.84
C ALA A 337 8.37 16.15 2.99
N TYR A 338 7.99 15.74 4.20
CA TYR A 338 7.38 14.42 4.43
C TYR A 338 6.05 14.27 3.71
N ALA A 339 5.20 15.29 3.73
CA ALA A 339 3.93 15.28 3.01
C ALA A 339 4.13 15.13 1.50
N LEU A 340 5.11 15.82 0.91
CA LEU A 340 5.44 15.67 -0.51
C LEU A 340 6.03 14.28 -0.83
N MET A 341 6.81 13.71 0.09
CA MET A 341 7.31 12.34 -0.04
C MET A 341 6.17 11.33 -0.03
N ALA A 342 5.25 11.43 0.94
CA ALA A 342 4.07 10.57 1.01
C ALA A 342 3.22 10.71 -0.25
N ALA A 343 2.91 11.94 -0.68
CA ALA A 343 2.21 12.21 -1.92
C ALA A 343 2.87 11.58 -3.17
N GLY A 344 4.19 11.65 -3.26
CA GLY A 344 4.94 10.99 -4.34
C GLY A 344 4.82 9.47 -4.29
N GLY A 345 4.86 8.89 -3.09
CA GLY A 345 4.69 7.46 -2.87
C GLY A 345 3.28 6.98 -3.25
N ASP A 346 2.24 7.66 -2.77
CA ASP A 346 0.83 7.34 -3.07
C ASP A 346 0.52 7.49 -4.56
N PHE A 347 1.11 8.51 -5.21
CA PHE A 347 0.97 8.66 -6.64
C PHE A 347 1.59 7.47 -7.40
N GLY A 348 2.76 6.97 -6.97
CA GLY A 348 3.35 5.74 -7.51
C GLY A 348 2.48 4.51 -7.28
N ALA A 349 1.96 4.37 -6.05
CA ALA A 349 1.05 3.29 -5.67
C ALA A 349 -0.28 3.30 -6.43
N SER A 350 -0.72 4.47 -6.89
CA SER A 350 -1.95 4.61 -7.67
C SER A 350 -1.75 4.32 -9.16
N VAL A 351 -0.74 4.93 -9.78
CA VAL A 351 -0.53 4.90 -11.24
C VAL A 351 -0.07 3.53 -11.73
N ALA A 352 0.88 2.89 -11.02
CA ALA A 352 1.52 1.69 -11.52
C ALA A 352 0.59 0.45 -11.52
N PRO A 353 -0.21 0.16 -10.47
CA PRO A 353 -1.21 -0.91 -10.55
C PRO A 353 -2.30 -0.65 -11.59
N GLN A 354 -2.71 0.62 -11.80
CA GLN A 354 -3.63 0.98 -12.87
C GLN A 354 -3.05 0.66 -14.24
N LEU A 355 -1.78 1.03 -14.48
CA LEU A 355 -1.09 0.73 -15.74
C LEU A 355 -1.02 -0.78 -15.99
N MET A 356 -0.79 -1.58 -14.94
CA MET A 356 -0.82 -3.05 -15.03
C MET A 356 -2.17 -3.53 -15.59
N GLY A 357 -3.30 -3.05 -15.05
CA GLY A 357 -4.64 -3.43 -15.52
C GLY A 357 -4.88 -3.04 -16.99
N ILE A 358 -4.49 -1.81 -17.39
CA ILE A 358 -4.60 -1.34 -18.78
C ILE A 358 -3.78 -2.23 -19.72
N VAL A 359 -2.56 -2.59 -19.33
CA VAL A 359 -1.69 -3.46 -20.14
C VAL A 359 -2.32 -4.83 -20.32
N VAL A 360 -2.86 -5.44 -19.25
CA VAL A 360 -3.51 -6.74 -19.33
C VAL A 360 -4.67 -6.72 -20.33
N ASP A 361 -5.59 -5.78 -20.17
CA ASP A 361 -6.74 -5.66 -21.08
C ASP A 361 -6.33 -5.38 -22.54
N THR A 362 -5.37 -4.46 -22.73
CA THR A 362 -4.90 -4.07 -24.08
C THR A 362 -4.22 -5.25 -24.79
N VAL A 363 -3.39 -6.01 -24.08
CA VAL A 363 -2.69 -7.17 -24.65
C VAL A 363 -3.70 -8.30 -24.95
N SER A 364 -4.62 -8.55 -24.02
CA SER A 364 -5.63 -9.61 -24.16
C SER A 364 -6.60 -9.36 -25.32
N ALA A 365 -6.89 -8.09 -25.64
CA ALA A 365 -7.78 -7.71 -26.75
C ALA A 365 -7.08 -7.54 -28.10
N ASN A 366 -5.75 -7.64 -28.18
CA ASN A 366 -5.01 -7.40 -29.41
C ASN A 366 -4.84 -8.69 -30.22
N ASP A 367 -5.33 -8.72 -31.47
CA ASP A 367 -5.30 -9.90 -32.34
C ASP A 367 -3.89 -10.49 -32.54
N LYS A 368 -2.86 -9.65 -32.71
CA LYS A 368 -1.47 -10.11 -32.87
C LYS A 368 -0.93 -10.71 -31.58
N ALA A 369 -1.29 -10.13 -30.44
CA ALA A 369 -0.89 -10.64 -29.15
C ALA A 369 -1.62 -11.96 -28.85
N MET A 370 -2.89 -12.12 -29.23
CA MET A 370 -3.63 -13.38 -29.12
C MET A 370 -2.99 -14.48 -29.96
N GLN A 371 -2.61 -14.21 -31.20
CA GLN A 371 -1.90 -15.17 -32.07
C GLN A 371 -0.54 -15.55 -31.46
N PHE A 372 0.18 -14.59 -30.90
CA PHE A 372 1.45 -14.85 -30.21
C PHE A 372 1.26 -15.68 -28.93
N ALA A 373 0.23 -15.38 -28.13
CA ALA A 373 -0.14 -16.19 -26.96
C ALA A 373 -0.42 -17.64 -27.34
N GLN A 374 -1.21 -17.86 -28.41
CA GLN A 374 -1.49 -19.21 -28.93
C GLN A 374 -0.21 -19.94 -29.35
N SER A 375 0.75 -19.27 -30.00
CA SER A 375 2.04 -19.87 -30.39
C SER A 375 2.87 -20.32 -29.16
N LEU A 376 2.64 -19.73 -27.99
CA LEU A 376 3.25 -20.08 -26.73
C LEU A 376 2.39 -21.03 -25.88
N SER A 377 1.23 -21.47 -26.38
CA SER A 377 0.23 -22.25 -25.63
C SER A 377 -0.26 -21.52 -24.35
N LEU A 378 -0.39 -20.21 -24.42
CA LEU A 378 -0.89 -19.35 -23.34
C LEU A 378 -2.28 -18.80 -23.69
N ALA A 379 -3.12 -18.59 -22.67
CA ALA A 379 -4.32 -17.78 -22.83
C ALA A 379 -3.94 -16.29 -23.02
N PRO A 380 -4.77 -15.48 -23.70
CA PRO A 380 -4.50 -14.05 -23.91
C PRO A 380 -4.26 -13.29 -22.59
N GLU A 381 -5.04 -13.57 -21.55
CA GLU A 381 -4.92 -12.97 -20.22
C GLU A 381 -3.60 -13.37 -19.53
N GLN A 382 -3.15 -14.61 -19.72
CA GLN A 382 -1.85 -15.05 -19.20
C GLN A 382 -0.70 -14.26 -19.81
N LEU A 383 -0.75 -14.03 -21.14
CA LEU A 383 0.22 -13.19 -21.82
C LEU A 383 0.11 -11.75 -21.33
N GLY A 384 -1.11 -11.21 -21.20
CA GLY A 384 -1.37 -9.88 -20.67
C GLY A 384 -0.74 -9.65 -19.29
N MET A 385 -0.96 -10.58 -18.36
CA MET A 385 -0.35 -10.53 -17.02
C MET A 385 1.18 -10.57 -17.07
N LYS A 386 1.78 -11.42 -17.91
CA LYS A 386 3.24 -11.51 -18.06
C LYS A 386 3.82 -10.22 -18.63
N VAL A 387 3.20 -9.66 -19.67
CA VAL A 387 3.60 -8.37 -20.26
C VAL A 387 3.45 -7.24 -19.23
N GLY A 388 2.38 -7.26 -18.46
CA GLY A 388 2.18 -6.31 -17.35
C GLY A 388 3.33 -6.33 -16.33
N MET A 389 3.83 -7.52 -15.95
CA MET A 389 5.01 -7.64 -15.08
C MET A 389 6.27 -7.04 -15.75
N LEU A 390 6.46 -7.23 -17.06
CA LEU A 390 7.59 -6.63 -17.79
C LEU A 390 7.50 -5.11 -17.86
N VAL A 391 6.29 -4.56 -18.04
CA VAL A 391 6.07 -3.11 -17.99
C VAL A 391 6.33 -2.58 -16.58
N ALA A 392 5.90 -3.30 -15.55
CA ALA A 392 6.15 -2.92 -14.16
C ALA A 392 7.65 -2.89 -13.81
N ALA A 393 8.50 -3.70 -14.46
CA ALA A 393 9.94 -3.67 -14.30
C ALA A 393 10.58 -2.31 -14.68
N LEU A 394 9.91 -1.50 -15.51
CA LEU A 394 10.41 -0.18 -15.92
C LEU A 394 10.49 0.79 -14.74
N PHE A 395 9.59 0.71 -13.75
CA PHE A 395 9.61 1.59 -12.59
C PHE A 395 10.90 1.43 -11.77
N PRO A 396 11.27 0.24 -11.27
CA PRO A 396 12.53 0.09 -10.56
C PRO A 396 13.75 0.29 -11.47
N LEU A 397 13.67 0.05 -12.79
CA LEU A 397 14.74 0.31 -13.74
C LEU A 397 15.06 1.82 -13.82
N PHE A 398 14.04 2.68 -13.96
CA PHE A 398 14.21 4.13 -13.88
C PHE A 398 14.67 4.57 -12.49
N GLY A 399 14.22 3.86 -11.43
CA GLY A 399 14.68 4.08 -10.06
C GLY A 399 16.19 3.88 -9.88
N ILE A 400 16.78 2.87 -10.53
CA ILE A 400 18.23 2.64 -10.53
C ILE A 400 18.96 3.85 -11.13
N ILE A 401 18.52 4.31 -12.31
CA ILE A 401 19.15 5.45 -13.02
C ILE A 401 19.11 6.69 -12.12
N LEU A 402 17.96 6.96 -11.52
CA LEU A 402 17.76 8.12 -10.66
C LEU A 402 18.62 8.06 -9.38
N LEU A 403 18.67 6.89 -8.72
CA LEU A 403 19.49 6.70 -7.50
C LEU A 403 20.99 6.80 -7.79
N LEU A 404 21.46 6.30 -8.95
CA LEU A 404 22.83 6.47 -9.39
C LEU A 404 23.17 7.95 -9.62
N TYR A 405 22.26 8.72 -10.22
CA TYR A 405 22.40 10.16 -10.37
C TYR A 405 22.48 10.88 -9.01
N VAL A 406 21.57 10.55 -8.06
CA VAL A 406 21.60 11.10 -6.69
C VAL A 406 22.90 10.76 -5.97
N LYS A 407 23.42 9.54 -6.15
CA LYS A 407 24.69 9.10 -5.56
C LYS A 407 25.87 9.91 -6.11
N LYS A 408 25.95 10.11 -7.43
CA LYS A 408 27.01 10.87 -8.08
C LYS A 408 27.00 12.34 -7.67
N SER A 409 25.85 12.98 -7.69
CA SER A 409 25.69 14.38 -7.28
C SER A 409 26.17 14.65 -5.84
N SER A 410 26.08 13.65 -4.97
CA SER A 410 26.53 13.75 -3.58
C SER A 410 28.04 13.57 -3.39
N SER A 411 28.72 12.94 -4.35
CA SER A 411 30.19 12.79 -4.32
C SER A 411 30.93 14.02 -4.87
N GLU A 412 30.25 14.84 -5.67
CA GLU A 412 30.80 16.07 -6.25
C GLU A 412 30.68 17.28 -5.30
N THR A 413 29.88 17.15 -4.23
CA THR A 413 29.63 18.22 -3.22
C THR A 413 30.46 18.04 -1.95
N LYS A 414 31.21 16.95 -1.82
CA LYS A 414 32.21 16.68 -0.76
C LYS A 414 33.62 17.00 -1.26
#